data_bbf2ddc55844685bddd6e6c248548c44
#
_entry.id   bbf2ddc55844685bddd6e6c248548c44
#
_cell.length_a   1.000
_cell.length_b   1.000
_cell.length_c   1.000
_cell.angle_alpha   90.00
_cell.angle_beta   90.00
_cell.angle_gamma   90.00
#
_symmetry.space_group_name_H-M   'P 1'
#
loop_
_entity.id
_entity.type
_entity.pdbx_description
1 polymer ?
#
loop_
_entity_poly.entity_id
_entity_poly.type
_entity_poly.pdbx_seq_one_letter_code
_entity_poly.pdbx_strand_id
1 'polypeptide(L)'
;MEGAVEVAPRTHLADVICDLVSTGSTLVSNGLVEKDIILQSQAVLVTNQISESEIATLAEKVTSRIKAVLRAENSRYIMLNSPIDSLEAIKAVLPGSQSPTVMPLQGRGDMVAVHAVCEEGVFWDTMEDLKANGANSILVVPIEKMLD
;
A
#
# COMPACT_ATOMS: atom_id res chain seq x y z
N MET A 1 -23.00 -19.78 17.38
CA MET A 1 -21.57 -20.15 17.43
C MET A 1 -20.81 -18.87 17.79
N GLU A 2 -20.05 -18.90 18.84
CA GLU A 2 -19.10 -17.81 19.13
C GLU A 2 -17.73 -18.24 18.54
N GLY A 3 -17.18 -17.42 17.63
CA GLY A 3 -15.97 -17.71 16.88
C GLY A 3 -16.16 -18.77 15.80
N ALA A 4 -15.40 -18.72 14.73
CA ALA A 4 -15.42 -19.67 13.60
C ALA A 4 -16.77 -19.77 12.85
N VAL A 5 -17.44 -18.63 12.64
CA VAL A 5 -18.70 -18.55 11.87
C VAL A 5 -18.47 -18.98 10.40
N GLU A 6 -17.28 -18.73 9.88
CA GLU A 6 -16.84 -19.08 8.53
C GLU A 6 -16.84 -20.59 8.21
N VAL A 7 -16.90 -21.43 9.24
CA VAL A 7 -16.98 -22.90 9.08
C VAL A 7 -18.40 -23.38 8.83
N ALA A 8 -19.43 -22.58 9.22
CA ALA A 8 -20.83 -22.99 9.17
C ALA A 8 -21.30 -23.43 7.77
N PRO A 9 -20.99 -22.76 6.65
CA PRO A 9 -21.39 -23.25 5.33
C PRO A 9 -20.75 -24.59 4.96
N ARG A 10 -19.48 -24.79 5.29
CA ARG A 10 -18.77 -26.03 5.00
C ARG A 10 -19.31 -27.23 5.77
N THR A 11 -19.87 -27.00 6.96
CA THR A 11 -20.48 -28.03 7.81
C THR A 11 -21.98 -28.17 7.58
N HIS A 12 -22.54 -27.49 6.57
CA HIS A 12 -23.98 -27.48 6.27
C HIS A 12 -24.87 -26.98 7.41
N LEU A 13 -24.33 -26.13 8.30
CA LEU A 13 -25.08 -25.49 9.37
C LEU A 13 -25.77 -24.20 8.90
N ALA A 14 -25.28 -23.59 7.82
CA ALA A 14 -25.87 -22.42 7.20
C ALA A 14 -25.50 -22.38 5.71
N ASP A 15 -26.35 -21.79 4.89
CA ASP A 15 -26.07 -21.56 3.46
C ASP A 15 -25.30 -20.24 3.21
N VAL A 16 -25.49 -19.26 4.11
CA VAL A 16 -24.84 -17.95 4.08
C VAL A 16 -24.46 -17.53 5.51
N ILE A 17 -23.46 -16.70 5.61
CA ILE A 17 -23.02 -16.08 6.87
C ILE A 17 -22.91 -14.57 6.70
N CYS A 18 -22.94 -13.84 7.82
CA CYS A 18 -22.59 -12.43 7.91
C CYS A 18 -21.43 -12.32 8.89
N ASP A 19 -20.30 -11.82 8.44
CA ASP A 19 -19.09 -11.72 9.25
C ASP A 19 -18.26 -10.49 8.88
N LEU A 20 -17.32 -10.15 9.75
CA LEU A 20 -16.35 -9.08 9.49
C LEU A 20 -15.24 -9.60 8.58
N VAL A 21 -15.06 -8.96 7.43
CA VAL A 21 -14.02 -9.29 6.47
C VAL A 21 -12.97 -8.19 6.46
N SER A 22 -11.72 -8.56 6.67
CA SER A 22 -10.57 -7.65 6.54
C SER A 22 -9.86 -7.89 5.20
N THR A 23 -8.99 -8.90 5.13
CA THR A 23 -8.23 -9.23 3.91
C THR A 23 -8.91 -10.28 3.02
N GLY A 24 -9.98 -10.89 3.49
CA GLY A 24 -10.66 -11.99 2.81
C GLY A 24 -9.93 -13.33 2.84
N SER A 25 -8.72 -13.42 3.40
CA SER A 25 -7.93 -14.66 3.42
C SER A 25 -8.64 -15.82 4.11
N THR A 26 -9.38 -15.56 5.20
CA THR A 26 -10.19 -16.57 5.90
C THR A 26 -11.33 -17.08 5.04
N LEU A 27 -11.97 -16.21 4.24
CA LEU A 27 -13.03 -16.62 3.30
C LEU A 27 -12.49 -17.59 2.26
N VAL A 28 -11.39 -17.23 1.61
CA VAL A 28 -10.74 -18.04 0.59
C VAL A 28 -10.32 -19.40 1.16
N SER A 29 -9.74 -19.44 2.35
CA SER A 29 -9.34 -20.69 3.03
C SER A 29 -10.50 -21.63 3.36
N ASN A 30 -11.72 -21.09 3.51
CA ASN A 30 -12.93 -21.86 3.76
C ASN A 30 -13.80 -22.06 2.51
N GLY A 31 -13.31 -21.68 1.32
CA GLY A 31 -14.04 -21.81 0.05
C GLY A 31 -15.25 -20.89 -0.05
N LEU A 32 -15.25 -19.79 0.67
CA LEU A 32 -16.30 -18.78 0.67
C LEU A 32 -15.96 -17.62 -0.28
N VAL A 33 -17.00 -16.96 -0.78
CA VAL A 33 -16.90 -15.74 -1.60
C VAL A 33 -17.72 -14.63 -0.97
N GLU A 34 -17.22 -13.43 -1.04
CA GLU A 34 -17.98 -12.23 -0.68
C GLU A 34 -19.13 -12.03 -1.65
N LYS A 35 -20.35 -11.89 -1.13
CA LYS A 35 -21.56 -11.71 -1.92
C LYS A 35 -22.00 -10.25 -1.95
N ASP A 36 -22.17 -9.66 -0.78
CA ASP A 36 -22.60 -8.28 -0.60
C ASP A 36 -21.95 -7.65 0.63
N ILE A 37 -21.64 -6.35 0.55
CA ILE A 37 -21.15 -5.57 1.68
C ILE A 37 -22.36 -4.93 2.36
N ILE A 38 -22.67 -5.40 3.57
CA ILE A 38 -23.79 -4.89 4.39
C ILE A 38 -23.39 -3.62 5.13
N LEU A 39 -22.14 -3.55 5.63
CA LEU A 39 -21.61 -2.45 6.40
C LEU A 39 -20.12 -2.33 6.21
N GLN A 40 -19.65 -1.10 5.98
CA GLN A 40 -18.23 -0.80 6.06
C GLN A 40 -17.89 -0.24 7.44
N SER A 41 -16.88 -0.81 8.10
CA SER A 41 -16.40 -0.35 9.40
C SER A 41 -14.92 -0.02 9.35
N GLN A 42 -14.50 0.90 10.21
CA GLN A 42 -13.10 1.27 10.35
C GLN A 42 -12.73 1.44 11.82
N ALA A 43 -11.48 1.16 12.16
CA ALA A 43 -10.95 1.48 13.46
C ALA A 43 -10.76 2.99 13.62
N VAL A 44 -11.16 3.55 14.74
CA VAL A 44 -10.96 4.96 15.08
C VAL A 44 -10.24 5.10 16.41
N LEU A 45 -9.32 6.05 16.50
CA LEU A 45 -8.72 6.43 17.77
C LEU A 45 -9.67 7.38 18.51
N VAL A 46 -10.07 7.00 19.72
CA VAL A 46 -10.96 7.79 20.57
C VAL A 46 -10.17 8.33 21.76
N THR A 47 -10.33 9.62 22.06
CA THR A 47 -9.74 10.26 23.23
C THR A 47 -10.81 10.98 24.03
N ASN A 48 -10.55 11.18 25.32
CA ASN A 48 -11.32 12.13 26.13
C ASN A 48 -11.10 13.55 25.60
N GLN A 49 -11.97 14.48 26.01
CA GLN A 49 -11.75 15.91 25.80
C GLN A 49 -10.51 16.35 26.60
N ILE A 50 -9.36 16.39 25.93
CA ILE A 50 -8.05 16.56 26.56
C ILE A 50 -7.84 18.05 26.83
N SER A 51 -7.77 18.43 28.09
CA SER A 51 -7.48 19.82 28.52
C SER A 51 -5.99 20.06 28.80
N GLU A 52 -5.20 19.00 29.06
CA GLU A 52 -3.78 19.11 29.38
C GLU A 52 -2.92 19.08 28.11
N SER A 53 -2.07 20.10 27.93
CA SER A 53 -1.26 20.27 26.73
C SER A 53 -0.25 19.12 26.49
N GLU A 54 0.30 18.52 27.55
CA GLU A 54 1.24 17.40 27.44
C GLU A 54 0.59 16.13 26.91
N ILE A 55 -0.61 15.78 27.40
CA ILE A 55 -1.37 14.61 26.93
C ILE A 55 -1.82 14.81 25.49
N ALA A 56 -2.27 16.03 25.12
CA ALA A 56 -2.63 16.34 23.74
C ALA A 56 -1.43 16.15 22.79
N THR A 57 -0.27 16.65 23.16
CA THR A 57 0.97 16.48 22.39
C THR A 57 1.37 15.01 22.24
N LEU A 58 1.20 14.20 23.29
CA LEU A 58 1.49 12.78 23.24
C LEU A 58 0.50 12.05 22.31
N ALA A 59 -0.79 12.38 22.38
CA ALA A 59 -1.83 11.80 21.51
C ALA A 59 -1.56 12.13 20.03
N GLU A 60 -1.16 13.36 19.72
CA GLU A 60 -0.75 13.75 18.37
C GLU A 60 0.46 12.96 17.88
N LYS A 61 1.49 12.78 18.71
CA LYS A 61 2.67 11.96 18.37
C LYS A 61 2.31 10.51 18.08
N VAL A 62 1.44 9.90 18.90
CA VAL A 62 0.96 8.53 18.68
C VAL A 62 0.17 8.44 17.38
N THR A 63 -0.75 9.36 17.16
CA THR A 63 -1.56 9.43 15.93
C THR A 63 -0.68 9.57 14.69
N SER A 64 0.30 10.47 14.72
CA SER A 64 1.24 10.66 13.61
C SER A 64 2.04 9.39 13.30
N ARG A 65 2.51 8.67 14.34
CA ARG A 65 3.23 7.41 14.15
C ARG A 65 2.35 6.31 13.55
N ILE A 66 1.10 6.18 14.01
CA ILE A 66 0.14 5.23 13.44
C ILE A 66 -0.10 5.54 11.96
N LYS A 67 -0.39 6.81 11.65
CA LYS A 67 -0.58 7.24 10.25
C LYS A 67 0.65 6.97 9.38
N ALA A 68 1.85 7.18 9.91
CA ALA A 68 3.11 6.92 9.19
C ALA A 68 3.29 5.45 8.81
N VAL A 69 2.90 4.53 9.71
CA VAL A 69 2.94 3.08 9.45
C VAL A 69 1.87 2.69 8.43
N LEU A 70 0.61 3.10 8.64
CA LEU A 70 -0.50 2.79 7.72
C LEU A 70 -0.26 3.32 6.30
N ARG A 71 0.36 4.49 6.18
CA ARG A 71 0.72 5.05 4.87
C ARG A 71 1.84 4.26 4.20
N ALA A 72 2.83 3.83 4.97
CA ALA A 72 3.94 3.03 4.46
C ALA A 72 3.51 1.63 4.02
N GLU A 73 2.51 1.03 4.68
CA GLU A 73 2.03 -0.33 4.42
C GLU A 73 1.58 -0.53 2.98
N ASN A 74 0.90 0.49 2.40
CA ASN A 74 0.42 0.48 1.02
C ASN A 74 1.39 1.16 0.04
N SER A 75 2.61 1.49 0.47
CA SER A 75 3.59 2.18 -0.34
C SER A 75 4.83 1.32 -0.60
N ARG A 76 5.44 1.52 -1.76
CA ARG A 76 6.69 0.87 -2.15
C ARG A 76 7.68 1.90 -2.66
N TYR A 77 8.93 1.69 -2.35
CA TYR A 77 10.02 2.49 -2.91
C TYR A 77 10.57 1.79 -4.14
N ILE A 78 10.45 2.43 -5.29
CA ILE A 78 10.95 1.93 -6.56
C ILE A 78 12.28 2.60 -6.86
N MET A 79 13.25 1.80 -7.27
CA MET A 79 14.48 2.25 -7.91
C MET A 79 14.60 1.57 -9.27
N LEU A 80 14.96 2.31 -10.30
CA LEU A 80 15.17 1.77 -11.64
C LEU A 80 16.23 2.60 -12.38
N ASN A 81 16.78 2.03 -13.44
CA ASN A 81 17.58 2.76 -14.39
C ASN A 81 16.77 3.05 -15.66
N SER A 82 16.88 4.25 -16.18
CA SER A 82 16.17 4.73 -17.37
C SER A 82 17.16 5.29 -18.39
N PRO A 83 16.96 5.05 -19.70
CA PRO A 83 17.59 5.87 -20.72
C PRO A 83 17.17 7.34 -20.54
N ILE A 84 18.09 8.26 -20.73
CA ILE A 84 17.80 9.70 -20.59
C ILE A 84 16.67 10.12 -21.55
N ASP A 85 16.68 9.61 -22.76
CA ASP A 85 15.69 9.95 -23.80
C ASP A 85 14.29 9.44 -23.47
N SER A 86 14.16 8.40 -22.61
CA SER A 86 12.89 7.84 -22.17
C SER A 86 12.42 8.38 -20.82
N LEU A 87 13.18 9.24 -20.17
CA LEU A 87 12.92 9.69 -18.79
C LEU A 87 11.53 10.28 -18.61
N GLU A 88 11.06 11.11 -19.54
CA GLU A 88 9.74 11.73 -19.42
C GLU A 88 8.60 10.70 -19.61
N ALA A 89 8.78 9.71 -20.50
CA ALA A 89 7.82 8.62 -20.66
C ALA A 89 7.77 7.75 -19.40
N ILE A 90 8.92 7.45 -18.79
CA ILE A 90 8.99 6.70 -17.52
C ILE A 90 8.35 7.47 -16.37
N LYS A 91 8.59 8.77 -16.25
CA LYS A 91 7.94 9.62 -15.25
C LYS A 91 6.41 9.63 -15.41
N ALA A 92 5.91 9.62 -16.64
CA ALA A 92 4.46 9.62 -16.89
C ALA A 92 3.80 8.30 -16.48
N VAL A 93 4.55 7.21 -16.51
CA VAL A 93 4.08 5.86 -16.13
C VAL A 93 4.19 5.62 -14.62
N LEU A 94 5.16 6.25 -13.93
CA LEU A 94 5.37 6.05 -12.49
C LEU A 94 4.18 6.58 -11.67
N PRO A 95 3.42 5.72 -10.99
CA PRO A 95 2.22 6.13 -10.28
C PRO A 95 2.53 6.85 -8.97
N GLY A 96 1.75 7.88 -8.64
CA GLY A 96 1.68 8.48 -7.30
C GLY A 96 2.90 9.29 -6.85
N SER A 97 3.91 9.42 -7.67
CA SER A 97 5.13 10.13 -7.32
C SER A 97 4.97 11.64 -7.56
N GLN A 98 5.05 12.42 -6.49
CA GLN A 98 5.01 13.90 -6.61
C GLN A 98 6.15 14.46 -7.45
N SER A 99 7.33 13.86 -7.40
CA SER A 99 8.49 14.15 -8.24
C SER A 99 9.52 13.06 -8.01
N PRO A 100 9.80 12.20 -8.98
CA PRO A 100 10.84 11.20 -8.84
C PRO A 100 12.21 11.87 -8.67
N THR A 101 13.05 11.29 -7.84
CA THR A 101 14.46 11.68 -7.77
C THR A 101 15.19 11.09 -8.96
N VAL A 102 15.92 11.92 -9.69
CA VAL A 102 16.72 11.51 -10.85
C VAL A 102 18.20 11.78 -10.57
N MET A 103 19.02 10.76 -10.72
CA MET A 103 20.47 10.84 -10.49
C MET A 103 21.24 10.30 -11.68
N PRO A 104 22.37 10.93 -12.08
CA PRO A 104 23.23 10.39 -13.12
C PRO A 104 23.89 9.09 -12.66
N LEU A 105 24.03 8.11 -13.58
CA LEU A 105 24.78 6.89 -13.33
C LEU A 105 26.25 7.12 -13.66
N GLN A 106 27.14 6.75 -12.74
CA GLN A 106 28.56 6.87 -12.95
C GLN A 106 29.02 5.93 -14.08
N GLY A 107 29.74 6.45 -15.06
CA GLY A 107 30.22 5.68 -16.20
C GLY A 107 29.19 5.37 -17.29
N ARG A 108 27.95 5.87 -17.14
CA ARG A 108 26.86 5.68 -18.12
C ARG A 108 26.17 7.01 -18.40
N GLY A 109 26.74 7.78 -19.33
CA GLY A 109 26.21 9.08 -19.71
C GLY A 109 24.86 9.05 -20.48
N ASP A 110 24.44 7.87 -20.89
CA ASP A 110 23.21 7.58 -21.62
C ASP A 110 22.02 7.20 -20.69
N MET A 111 22.27 7.00 -19.40
CA MET A 111 21.29 6.51 -18.44
C MET A 111 21.29 7.28 -17.13
N VAL A 112 20.14 7.26 -16.47
CA VAL A 112 19.93 7.83 -15.15
C VAL A 112 19.29 6.81 -14.21
N ALA A 113 19.54 6.94 -12.91
CA ALA A 113 18.77 6.26 -11.89
C ALA A 113 17.56 7.11 -11.53
N VAL A 114 16.41 6.46 -11.42
CA VAL A 114 15.13 7.09 -11.04
C VAL A 114 14.62 6.39 -9.79
N HIS A 115 14.29 7.20 -8.78
CA HIS A 115 13.74 6.72 -7.52
C HIS A 115 12.38 7.36 -7.26
N ALA A 116 11.41 6.58 -6.84
CA ALA A 116 10.06 7.06 -6.55
C ALA A 116 9.39 6.26 -5.45
N VAL A 117 8.41 6.86 -4.80
CA VAL A 117 7.44 6.14 -3.96
C VAL A 117 6.17 5.94 -4.76
N CYS A 118 5.64 4.74 -4.78
CA CYS A 118 4.38 4.40 -5.46
C CYS A 118 3.45 3.60 -4.56
N GLU A 119 2.18 3.54 -4.91
CA GLU A 119 1.21 2.64 -4.29
C GLU A 119 1.40 1.22 -4.83
N GLU A 120 1.32 0.22 -3.95
CA GLU A 120 1.57 -1.19 -4.31
C GLU A 120 0.61 -1.72 -5.36
N GLY A 121 -0.69 -1.36 -5.28
CA GLY A 121 -1.72 -1.87 -6.19
C GLY A 121 -1.51 -1.48 -7.66
N VAL A 122 -0.84 -0.36 -7.90
CA VAL A 122 -0.62 0.18 -9.26
C VAL A 122 0.71 -0.30 -9.85
N PHE A 123 1.63 -0.81 -9.03
CA PHE A 123 2.97 -1.19 -9.48
C PHE A 123 2.97 -2.28 -10.56
N TRP A 124 2.18 -3.33 -10.37
CA TRP A 124 2.18 -4.48 -11.30
C TRP A 124 1.65 -4.11 -12.68
N ASP A 125 0.63 -3.26 -12.75
CA ASP A 125 0.05 -2.80 -14.02
C ASP A 125 1.02 -1.92 -14.81
N THR A 126 1.92 -1.23 -14.12
CA THR A 126 2.89 -0.30 -14.74
C THR A 126 4.24 -0.92 -15.05
N MET A 127 4.54 -2.10 -14.51
CA MET A 127 5.84 -2.76 -14.69
C MET A 127 6.18 -3.03 -16.17
N GLU A 128 5.19 -3.48 -16.93
CA GLU A 128 5.37 -3.77 -18.36
C GLU A 128 5.63 -2.51 -19.15
N ASP A 129 4.92 -1.44 -18.86
CA ASP A 129 5.09 -0.14 -19.49
C ASP A 129 6.46 0.48 -19.17
N LEU A 130 6.93 0.34 -17.94
CA LEU A 130 8.28 0.76 -17.56
C LEU A 130 9.35 0.04 -18.39
N LYS A 131 9.23 -1.29 -18.53
CA LYS A 131 10.14 -2.08 -19.35
C LYS A 131 10.05 -1.73 -20.83
N ALA A 132 8.84 -1.51 -21.35
CA ALA A 132 8.63 -1.12 -22.74
C ALA A 132 9.30 0.23 -23.08
N ASN A 133 9.38 1.14 -22.09
CA ASN A 133 10.10 2.41 -22.19
C ASN A 133 11.62 2.30 -21.91
N GLY A 134 12.16 1.07 -21.77
CA GLY A 134 13.58 0.82 -21.61
C GLY A 134 14.09 0.86 -20.18
N ALA A 135 13.20 0.92 -19.18
CA ALA A 135 13.59 0.79 -17.79
C ALA A 135 14.21 -0.59 -17.51
N ASN A 136 15.26 -0.61 -16.73
CA ASN A 136 15.93 -1.84 -16.31
C ASN A 136 16.41 -1.73 -14.86
N SER A 137 16.91 -2.84 -14.30
CA SER A 137 17.35 -2.92 -12.90
C SER A 137 16.29 -2.41 -11.92
N ILE A 138 15.02 -2.78 -12.17
CA ILE A 138 13.89 -2.32 -11.36
C ILE A 138 13.92 -3.06 -10.03
N LEU A 139 14.01 -2.31 -8.93
CA LEU A 139 13.95 -2.79 -7.56
C LEU A 139 12.72 -2.20 -6.87
N VAL A 140 12.02 -3.03 -6.11
CA VAL A 140 10.87 -2.63 -5.31
C VAL A 140 11.15 -2.99 -3.85
N VAL A 141 11.14 -1.99 -2.99
CA VAL A 141 11.47 -2.15 -1.58
C VAL A 141 10.27 -1.75 -0.73
N PRO A 142 9.87 -2.57 0.25
CA PRO A 142 8.82 -2.20 1.19
C PRO A 142 9.27 -1.00 2.04
N ILE A 143 8.34 -0.13 2.38
CA ILE A 143 8.57 1.01 3.26
C ILE A 143 7.97 0.65 4.62
N GLU A 144 8.76 0.73 5.68
CA GLU A 144 8.27 0.45 7.03
C GLU A 144 7.56 1.64 7.66
N LYS A 145 8.00 2.85 7.36
CA LYS A 145 7.45 4.09 7.95
C LYS A 145 7.62 5.23 6.95
N MET A 146 6.59 6.04 6.79
CA MET A 146 6.62 7.22 5.94
C MET A 146 6.02 8.42 6.67
N LEU A 147 6.85 9.41 6.95
CA LEU A 147 6.49 10.68 7.58
C LEU A 147 6.55 11.80 6.53
N ASP A 148 5.62 12.75 6.63
CA ASP A 148 5.66 14.01 5.87
C ASP A 148 6.53 15.03 6.58
#